data_b86f64341ed4dd272beb9c91f1320d58
#
_entry.id   b86f64341ed4dd272beb9c91f1320d58
#
_cell.length_a   1.000
_cell.length_b   1.000
_cell.length_c   1.000
_cell.angle_alpha   90.00
_cell.angle_beta   90.00
_cell.angle_gamma   90.00
#
_symmetry.space_group_name_H-M   'P 1'
#
loop_
_entity.id
_entity.type
_entity.pdbx_description
1 polymer ?
#
loop_
_entity_poly.entity_id
_entity_poly.type
_entity_poly.pdbx_seq_one_letter_code
_entity_poly.pdbx_strand_id
1 'polypeptide(L)'
;MPKKVMIVEDNELNMKLFRDLAEVSGYETLLTRSGLNVLELARRHRPDLILMDIQLPEVSGLDVTKQLKADAELRSIPVIAVTAFAMKGDEERIRQAGTEDYMSKPISVPHFIATLKKFLDK
;
A
#
# COMPACT_ATOMS: atom_id res chain seq x y z
N MET A 1 -8.03 19.48 3.00
CA MET A 1 -6.71 18.87 3.29
C MET A 1 -6.43 17.75 2.30
N PRO A 2 -5.21 17.66 1.79
CA PRO A 2 -4.90 16.58 0.86
C PRO A 2 -4.97 15.21 1.54
N LYS A 3 -5.37 14.22 0.78
CA LYS A 3 -5.36 12.84 1.26
C LYS A 3 -3.92 12.36 1.41
N LYS A 4 -3.71 11.43 2.33
CA LYS A 4 -2.38 10.92 2.66
C LYS A 4 -2.27 9.45 2.26
N VAL A 5 -1.20 9.13 1.54
CA VAL A 5 -0.90 7.77 1.10
C VAL A 5 0.36 7.28 1.84
N MET A 6 0.23 6.17 2.56
CA MET A 6 1.42 5.52 3.13
C MET A 6 1.96 4.54 2.08
N ILE A 7 3.25 4.64 1.80
CA ILE A 7 3.93 3.76 0.85
C ILE A 7 4.92 2.90 1.61
N VAL A 8 4.68 1.58 1.60
CA VAL A 8 5.54 0.60 2.25
C VAL A 8 6.27 -0.16 1.15
N GLU A 9 7.54 0.18 0.93
CA GLU A 9 8.31 -0.32 -0.20
C GLU A 9 9.78 -0.37 0.17
N ASP A 10 10.41 -1.53 -0.02
CA ASP A 10 11.82 -1.71 0.30
C ASP A 10 12.76 -1.19 -0.80
N ASN A 11 12.34 -1.27 -2.06
CA ASN A 11 13.17 -0.84 -3.18
C ASN A 11 13.12 0.68 -3.34
N GLU A 12 14.30 1.30 -3.31
CA GLU A 12 14.43 2.75 -3.36
C GLU A 12 13.85 3.37 -4.63
N LEU A 13 14.09 2.74 -5.78
CA LEU A 13 13.59 3.26 -7.05
C LEU A 13 12.08 3.18 -7.14
N ASN A 14 11.51 2.08 -6.68
CA ASN A 14 10.05 1.93 -6.66
C ASN A 14 9.42 2.91 -5.69
N MET A 15 10.01 3.09 -4.51
CA MET A 15 9.50 4.05 -3.54
C MET A 15 9.48 5.47 -4.11
N LYS A 16 10.57 5.85 -4.78
CA LYS A 16 10.64 7.18 -5.40
C LYS A 16 9.57 7.34 -6.48
N LEU A 17 9.39 6.33 -7.32
CA LEU A 17 8.38 6.36 -8.36
C LEU A 17 6.98 6.51 -7.77
N PHE A 18 6.64 5.70 -6.78
CA PHE A 18 5.32 5.74 -6.18
C PHE A 18 5.07 7.07 -5.47
N ARG A 19 6.07 7.57 -4.75
CA ARG A 19 5.99 8.87 -4.10
C ARG A 19 5.74 10.00 -5.11
N ASP A 20 6.56 10.03 -6.17
CA ASP A 20 6.45 11.10 -7.17
C ASP A 20 5.08 11.07 -7.86
N LEU A 21 4.58 9.88 -8.20
CA LEU A 21 3.27 9.74 -8.83
C LEU A 21 2.14 10.19 -7.89
N ALA A 22 2.24 9.83 -6.63
CA ALA A 22 1.22 10.24 -5.65
C ALA A 22 1.24 11.74 -5.43
N GLU A 23 2.42 12.33 -5.31
CA GLU A 23 2.55 13.77 -5.06
C GLU A 23 2.11 14.60 -6.26
N VAL A 24 2.45 14.16 -7.47
CA VAL A 24 1.98 14.84 -8.69
C VAL A 24 0.45 14.79 -8.77
N SER A 25 -0.16 13.76 -8.26
CA SER A 25 -1.62 13.62 -8.24
C SER A 25 -2.30 14.42 -7.12
N GLY A 26 -1.52 15.13 -6.29
CA GLY A 26 -2.05 15.99 -5.26
C GLY A 26 -2.17 15.38 -3.88
N TYR A 27 -1.58 14.21 -3.64
CA TYR A 27 -1.65 13.53 -2.35
C TYR A 27 -0.38 13.76 -1.54
N GLU A 28 -0.52 13.74 -0.22
CA GLU A 28 0.64 13.70 0.68
C GLU A 28 1.12 12.25 0.79
N THR A 29 2.41 12.06 1.05
CA THR A 29 2.99 10.74 1.17
C THR A 29 3.66 10.54 2.52
N LEU A 30 3.57 9.31 3.02
CA LEU A 30 4.26 8.85 4.22
C LEU A 30 5.02 7.59 3.82
N LEU A 31 6.33 7.59 3.97
CA LEU A 31 7.19 6.54 3.44
C LEU A 31 7.77 5.67 4.54
N THR A 32 7.78 4.36 4.35
CA THR A 32 8.54 3.45 5.20
C THR A 32 9.08 2.31 4.37
N ARG A 33 10.28 1.86 4.69
CA ARG A 33 10.94 0.76 4.00
C ARG A 33 10.76 -0.57 4.74
N SER A 34 10.17 -0.54 5.92
CA SER A 34 10.02 -1.72 6.77
C SER A 34 8.55 -1.95 7.13
N GLY A 35 8.11 -3.19 7.01
CA GLY A 35 6.77 -3.58 7.47
C GLY A 35 6.62 -3.53 8.99
N LEU A 36 7.73 -3.54 9.72
CA LEU A 36 7.70 -3.54 11.19
C LEU A 36 7.15 -2.25 11.77
N ASN A 37 7.23 -1.14 11.03
CA ASN A 37 6.81 0.18 11.51
C ASN A 37 5.38 0.55 11.08
N VAL A 38 4.73 -0.29 10.28
CA VAL A 38 3.49 0.12 9.60
C VAL A 38 2.36 0.40 10.57
N LEU A 39 2.13 -0.49 11.55
CA LEU A 39 1.01 -0.29 12.48
C LEU A 39 1.18 0.97 13.31
N GLU A 40 2.39 1.20 13.82
CA GLU A 40 2.68 2.40 14.60
C GLU A 40 2.49 3.67 13.77
N LEU A 41 3.05 3.69 12.57
CA LEU A 41 2.91 4.84 11.68
C LEU A 41 1.46 5.09 11.28
N ALA A 42 0.71 4.03 11.04
CA ALA A 42 -0.70 4.15 10.69
C ALA A 42 -1.51 4.74 11.83
N ARG A 43 -1.24 4.33 13.07
CA ARG A 43 -1.92 4.89 14.24
C ARG A 43 -1.58 6.36 14.43
N ARG A 44 -0.32 6.72 14.23
CA ARG A 44 0.16 8.10 14.44
C ARG A 44 -0.33 9.05 13.37
N HIS A 45 -0.29 8.65 12.12
CA HIS A 45 -0.52 9.54 10.98
C HIS A 45 -1.86 9.36 10.29
N ARG A 46 -2.55 8.27 10.55
CA ARG A 46 -3.89 7.98 9.98
C ARG A 46 -3.96 8.19 8.47
N PRO A 47 -3.18 7.41 7.68
CA PRO A 47 -3.23 7.56 6.22
C PRO A 47 -4.60 7.18 5.69
N ASP A 48 -4.94 7.72 4.53
CA ASP A 48 -6.20 7.42 3.86
C ASP A 48 -6.10 6.19 2.97
N LEU A 49 -4.87 5.75 2.68
CA LEU A 49 -4.60 4.60 1.83
C LEU A 49 -3.20 4.08 2.14
N ILE A 50 -3.02 2.76 2.08
CA ILE A 50 -1.71 2.13 2.24
C ILE A 50 -1.39 1.35 0.98
N LEU A 51 -0.25 1.68 0.35
CA LEU A 51 0.34 0.87 -0.72
C LEU A 51 1.34 -0.07 -0.07
N MET A 52 1.08 -1.38 -0.15
CA MET A 52 1.85 -2.38 0.57
C MET A 52 2.60 -3.31 -0.37
N ASP A 53 3.92 -3.22 -0.38
CA ASP A 53 4.75 -4.22 -1.05
C ASP A 53 4.63 -5.53 -0.28
N ILE A 54 4.33 -6.60 -0.98
CA ILE A 54 4.20 -7.92 -0.36
C ILE A 54 5.56 -8.48 0.01
N GLN A 55 6.58 -8.17 -0.77
CA GLN A 55 7.92 -8.73 -0.62
C GLN A 55 8.83 -7.84 0.19
N LEU A 56 8.55 -7.74 1.48
CA LEU A 56 9.40 -6.99 2.39
C LEU A 56 10.44 -7.93 3.03
N PRO A 57 11.64 -7.42 3.37
CA PRO A 57 12.73 -8.29 3.83
C PRO A 57 12.52 -8.91 5.21
N GLU A 58 11.85 -8.24 6.12
CA GLU A 58 11.77 -8.67 7.51
C GLU A 58 10.45 -9.33 7.86
N VAL A 59 9.37 -8.90 7.22
CA VAL A 59 8.04 -9.43 7.44
C VAL A 59 7.24 -9.30 6.15
N SER A 60 6.46 -10.32 5.83
CA SER A 60 5.63 -10.29 4.62
C SER A 60 4.61 -9.16 4.68
N GLY A 61 4.43 -8.44 3.56
CA GLY A 61 3.39 -7.43 3.47
C GLY A 61 2.00 -8.00 3.69
N LEU A 62 1.78 -9.29 3.37
CA LEU A 62 0.51 -9.94 3.64
C LEU A 62 0.27 -10.10 5.14
N ASP A 63 1.30 -10.45 5.90
CA ASP A 63 1.18 -10.57 7.35
C ASP A 63 0.89 -9.21 7.99
N VAL A 64 1.57 -8.16 7.52
CA VAL A 64 1.29 -6.80 7.99
C VAL A 64 -0.16 -6.40 7.67
N THR A 65 -0.63 -6.74 6.49
CA THR A 65 -2.01 -6.47 6.09
C THR A 65 -3.00 -7.17 7.02
N LYS A 66 -2.74 -8.44 7.34
CA LYS A 66 -3.60 -9.17 8.27
C LYS A 66 -3.65 -8.51 9.63
N GLN A 67 -2.52 -8.01 10.12
CA GLN A 67 -2.47 -7.30 11.39
C GLN A 67 -3.26 -5.99 11.33
N LEU A 68 -3.15 -5.24 10.23
CA LEU A 68 -3.92 -4.02 10.03
C LEU A 68 -5.42 -4.31 10.05
N LYS A 69 -5.84 -5.37 9.36
CA LYS A 69 -7.25 -5.72 9.27
C LYS A 69 -7.81 -6.32 10.55
N ALA A 70 -6.95 -6.83 11.40
CA ALA A 70 -7.35 -7.33 12.72
C ALA A 70 -7.46 -6.22 13.77
N ASP A 71 -6.94 -5.02 13.48
CA ASP A 71 -6.92 -3.89 14.40
C ASP A 71 -8.18 -3.05 14.22
N ALA A 72 -8.93 -2.84 15.29
CA ALA A 72 -10.21 -2.12 15.23
C ALA A 72 -10.06 -0.67 14.76
N GLU A 73 -8.90 -0.05 15.02
CA GLU A 73 -8.66 1.34 14.61
C GLU A 73 -8.19 1.45 13.16
N LEU A 74 -7.51 0.43 12.64
CA LEU A 74 -6.81 0.52 11.37
C LEU A 74 -7.49 -0.24 10.24
N ARG A 75 -8.40 -1.15 10.56
CA ARG A 75 -8.99 -2.03 9.54
C ARG A 75 -9.80 -1.31 8.47
N SER A 76 -10.23 -0.09 8.72
CA SER A 76 -10.98 0.68 7.72
C SER A 76 -10.09 1.35 6.68
N ILE A 77 -8.78 1.39 6.90
CA ILE A 77 -7.85 1.98 5.94
C ILE A 77 -7.68 1.02 4.77
N PRO A 78 -7.97 1.44 3.51
CA PRO A 78 -7.77 0.54 2.38
C PRO A 78 -6.30 0.20 2.19
N VAL A 79 -6.02 -1.06 1.89
CA VAL A 79 -4.67 -1.54 1.60
C VAL A 79 -4.65 -2.07 0.18
N ILE A 80 -3.74 -1.56 -0.64
CA ILE A 80 -3.53 -2.03 -2.00
C ILE A 80 -2.19 -2.74 -2.02
N ALA A 81 -2.20 -4.02 -2.37
CA ALA A 81 -0.96 -4.79 -2.48
C ALA A 81 -0.23 -4.46 -3.77
N VAL A 82 1.09 -4.38 -3.70
CA VAL A 82 1.94 -4.20 -4.87
C VAL A 82 2.90 -5.39 -4.91
N THR A 83 2.92 -6.12 -6.02
CA THR A 83 3.65 -7.38 -6.08
C THR A 83 4.27 -7.64 -7.44
N ALA A 84 5.45 -8.26 -7.46
CA ALA A 84 6.07 -8.78 -8.67
C ALA A 84 5.49 -10.14 -9.05
N PHE A 85 4.75 -10.78 -8.15
CA PHE A 85 4.16 -12.10 -8.38
C PHE A 85 2.66 -11.98 -8.58
N ALA A 86 2.19 -12.21 -9.80
CA ALA A 86 0.78 -12.16 -10.15
C ALA A 86 0.28 -13.52 -10.64
N MET A 87 0.71 -14.61 -10.00
CA MET A 87 0.22 -15.94 -10.31
C MET A 87 -1.13 -16.17 -9.64
N LYS A 88 -1.94 -17.06 -10.22
CA LYS A 88 -3.29 -17.31 -9.72
C LYS A 88 -3.38 -17.60 -8.23
N GLY A 89 -2.46 -18.39 -7.70
CA GLY A 89 -2.48 -18.72 -6.28
C GLY A 89 -2.15 -17.53 -5.38
N ASP A 90 -1.33 -16.62 -5.87
CA ASP A 90 -0.94 -15.43 -5.11
C ASP A 90 -2.07 -14.41 -5.02
N GLU A 91 -2.85 -14.28 -6.08
CA GLU A 91 -3.98 -13.35 -6.09
C GLU A 91 -4.98 -13.69 -4.98
N GLU A 92 -5.30 -14.97 -4.81
CA GLU A 92 -6.22 -15.39 -3.78
C GLU A 92 -5.66 -15.16 -2.38
N ARG A 93 -4.37 -15.45 -2.18
CA ARG A 93 -3.70 -15.18 -0.90
C ARG A 93 -3.72 -13.71 -0.56
N ILE A 94 -3.50 -12.85 -1.55
CA ILE A 94 -3.54 -11.40 -1.38
C ILE A 94 -4.92 -10.95 -0.92
N ARG A 95 -5.96 -11.44 -1.57
CA ARG A 95 -7.34 -11.11 -1.19
C ARG A 95 -7.68 -11.61 0.21
N GLN A 96 -7.26 -12.82 0.55
CA GLN A 96 -7.54 -13.40 1.85
C GLN A 96 -6.87 -12.63 2.99
N ALA A 97 -5.77 -11.94 2.71
CA ALA A 97 -5.12 -11.09 3.70
C ALA A 97 -5.94 -9.85 4.03
N GLY A 98 -6.91 -9.49 3.19
CA GLY A 98 -7.81 -8.37 3.42
C GLY A 98 -7.53 -7.14 2.57
N THR A 99 -6.70 -7.28 1.52
CA THR A 99 -6.44 -6.14 0.62
C THR A 99 -7.68 -5.78 -0.18
N GLU A 100 -7.86 -4.50 -0.44
CA GLU A 100 -8.98 -4.01 -1.25
C GLU A 100 -8.69 -4.12 -2.75
N ASP A 101 -7.41 -4.14 -3.13
CA ASP A 101 -7.01 -4.25 -4.53
C ASP A 101 -5.54 -4.66 -4.59
N TYR A 102 -5.02 -4.92 -5.77
CA TYR A 102 -3.59 -5.19 -5.95
C TYR A 102 -3.12 -4.70 -7.33
N MET A 103 -1.81 -4.45 -7.42
CA MET A 103 -1.15 -4.07 -8.67
C MET A 103 0.09 -4.90 -8.86
N SER A 104 0.34 -5.31 -10.11
CA SER A 104 1.52 -6.08 -10.47
C SER A 104 2.67 -5.15 -10.87
N LYS A 105 3.90 -5.51 -10.51
CA LYS A 105 5.09 -4.84 -11.00
C LYS A 105 5.52 -5.48 -12.33
N PRO A 106 6.05 -4.72 -13.28
CA PRO A 106 6.24 -3.28 -13.26
C PRO A 106 4.91 -2.53 -13.37
N ILE A 107 4.81 -1.42 -12.66
CA ILE A 107 3.55 -0.69 -12.54
C ILE A 107 3.26 0.11 -13.80
N SER A 108 2.01 0.04 -14.28
CA SER A 108 1.50 0.96 -15.30
C SER A 108 1.18 2.28 -14.63
N VAL A 109 1.77 3.37 -15.10
CA VAL A 109 1.54 4.69 -14.53
C VAL A 109 0.06 5.09 -14.59
N PRO A 110 -0.64 4.95 -15.74
CA PRO A 110 -2.06 5.28 -15.78
C PRO A 110 -2.91 4.44 -14.81
N HIS A 111 -2.59 3.15 -14.69
CA HIS A 111 -3.31 2.27 -13.77
C HIS A 111 -3.08 2.65 -12.32
N PHE A 112 -1.84 2.99 -11.98
CA PHE A 112 -1.47 3.42 -10.63
C PHE A 112 -2.27 4.67 -10.24
N ILE A 113 -2.27 5.68 -11.08
CA ILE A 113 -2.98 6.92 -10.82
C ILE A 113 -4.48 6.70 -10.72
N ALA A 114 -5.05 5.89 -11.64
CA ALA A 114 -6.47 5.58 -11.61
C ALA A 114 -6.87 4.85 -10.33
N THR A 115 -6.01 3.95 -9.85
CA THR A 115 -6.27 3.21 -8.62
C THR A 115 -6.26 4.13 -7.40
N LEU A 116 -5.29 5.04 -7.31
CA LEU A 116 -5.27 6.01 -6.22
C LEU A 116 -6.54 6.86 -6.20
N LYS A 117 -6.94 7.35 -7.35
CA LYS A 117 -8.15 8.18 -7.46
C LYS A 117 -9.40 7.41 -7.08
N LYS A 118 -9.48 6.15 -7.47
CA LYS A 118 -10.62 5.30 -7.13
C LYS A 118 -10.87 5.23 -5.63
N PHE A 119 -9.81 5.17 -4.84
CA PHE A 119 -9.92 5.04 -3.39
C PHE A 119 -9.91 6.39 -2.66
N LEU A 120 -9.31 7.41 -3.23
CA LEU A 120 -9.09 8.69 -2.54
C LEU A 120 -10.00 9.81 -2.99
N ASP A 121 -10.43 9.81 -4.25
CA ASP A 121 -11.28 10.87 -4.81
C ASP A 121 -12.76 10.45 -4.76
N LYS A 122 -13.24 10.19 -3.59
CA LYS A 122 -14.65 9.82 -3.40
C LYS A 122 -15.47 11.02 -2.98
#